data_4fb5319a2c488124caca02c5858885c0
#
_entry.id   4fb5319a2c488124caca02c5858885c0
#
_cell.length_a   1.000
_cell.length_b   1.000
_cell.length_c   1.000
_cell.angle_alpha   90.00
_cell.angle_beta   90.00
_cell.angle_gamma   90.00
#
_symmetry.space_group_name_H-M   'P 1'
#
loop_
_entity.id
_entity.type
_entity.pdbx_description
1 polymer ?
#
loop_
_entity_poly.entity_id
_entity_poly.type
_entity_poly.pdbx_seq_one_letter_code
_entity_poly.pdbx_strand_id
1 'polypeptide(L)'
;MYMRKLILALILGIATANGATAQTRSDLRDSLSAAVQVLAFHPDSLELRMKKAAWNIELEQWRYAQEEYDFVLRCDEKNIAALFYRAYVNERQGRYKFARLDYENLLRIVPGHFEAMLGLALLNQKDNRPTEAFNQINTLVAQHPNNAVAYAARGGIEIERKM
;
A
#
# COMPACT_ATOMS: atom_id res chain seq x y z
N MET A 1 1.31 1.60 -14.26
CA MET A 1 0.63 0.44 -13.61
C MET A 1 1.62 -0.65 -13.18
N TYR A 2 2.66 -0.96 -13.95
CA TYR A 2 3.68 -2.00 -13.66
C TYR A 2 4.55 -1.67 -12.43
N MET A 3 5.03 -0.46 -12.31
CA MET A 3 5.97 -0.02 -11.25
C MET A 3 5.40 -0.14 -9.83
N ARG A 4 4.09 0.11 -9.64
CA ARG A 4 3.42 -0.05 -8.34
C ARG A 4 3.25 -1.51 -7.90
N LYS A 5 3.01 -2.41 -8.86
CA LYS A 5 2.99 -3.85 -8.57
C LYS A 5 4.37 -4.35 -8.16
N LEU A 6 5.44 -3.78 -8.74
CA LEU A 6 6.82 -4.09 -8.38
C LEU A 6 7.17 -3.63 -6.95
N ILE A 7 6.74 -2.44 -6.56
CA ILE A 7 6.96 -1.90 -5.21
C ILE A 7 6.21 -2.75 -4.18
N LEU A 8 4.97 -3.13 -4.46
CA LEU A 8 4.20 -4.01 -3.58
C LEU A 8 4.83 -5.41 -3.46
N ALA A 9 5.28 -5.97 -4.58
CA ALA A 9 5.97 -7.26 -4.60
C ALA A 9 7.27 -7.24 -3.80
N LEU A 10 8.03 -6.15 -3.86
CA LEU A 10 9.25 -5.96 -3.07
C LEU A 10 8.97 -5.86 -1.56
N ILE A 11 7.89 -5.18 -1.17
CA ILE A 11 7.53 -4.95 0.23
C ILE A 11 6.88 -6.20 0.85
N LEU A 12 6.08 -6.94 0.08
CA LEU A 12 5.41 -8.16 0.55
C LEU A 12 6.30 -9.42 0.46
N GLY A 13 7.50 -9.32 -0.12
CA GLY A 13 8.37 -10.47 -0.35
C GLY A 13 7.78 -11.49 -1.34
N ILE A 14 6.81 -11.07 -2.16
CA ILE A 14 6.12 -11.92 -3.12
C ILE A 14 6.98 -12.00 -4.37
N ALA A 15 7.51 -13.18 -4.65
CA ALA A 15 8.23 -13.45 -5.88
C ALA A 15 7.33 -13.20 -7.09
N THR A 16 7.73 -12.26 -7.96
CA THR A 16 7.09 -12.03 -9.24
C THR A 16 7.45 -13.18 -10.19
N ALA A 17 6.82 -14.34 -10.01
CA ALA A 17 6.84 -15.39 -11.01
C ALA A 17 5.69 -15.14 -11.99
N ASN A 18 6.02 -14.72 -13.20
CA ASN A 18 5.12 -14.79 -14.35
C ASN A 18 4.68 -16.24 -14.53
N GLY A 19 3.44 -16.58 -14.19
CA GLY A 19 2.90 -17.92 -14.36
C GLY A 19 2.10 -18.49 -13.18
N ALA A 20 2.01 -17.79 -12.08
CA ALA A 20 1.25 -18.21 -10.91
C ALA A 20 -0.27 -17.96 -11.13
N THR A 21 -0.90 -18.90 -11.73
CA THR A 21 -2.26 -18.86 -12.25
C THR A 21 -3.33 -19.28 -11.21
N ALA A 22 -4.32 -20.02 -11.63
CA ALA A 22 -5.46 -20.48 -10.83
C ALA A 22 -5.07 -21.22 -9.53
N GLN A 23 -3.95 -21.94 -9.51
CA GLN A 23 -3.47 -22.68 -8.33
C GLN A 23 -3.12 -21.74 -7.17
N THR A 24 -2.36 -20.67 -7.42
CA THR A 24 -2.01 -19.68 -6.38
C THR A 24 -3.22 -18.98 -5.80
N ARG A 25 -4.24 -18.72 -6.62
CA ARG A 25 -5.51 -18.14 -6.13
C ARG A 25 -6.30 -19.12 -5.28
N SER A 26 -6.25 -20.43 -5.58
CA SER A 26 -6.83 -21.47 -4.74
C SER A 26 -6.13 -21.50 -3.38
N ASP A 27 -4.79 -21.56 -3.39
CA ASP A 27 -3.98 -21.63 -2.17
C ASP A 27 -4.21 -20.42 -1.25
N LEU A 28 -4.39 -19.22 -1.85
CA LEU A 28 -4.74 -18.01 -1.09
C LEU A 28 -6.13 -18.10 -0.43
N ARG A 29 -7.13 -18.67 -1.14
CA ARG A 29 -8.47 -18.88 -0.58
C ARG A 29 -8.47 -19.90 0.55
N ASP A 30 -7.69 -20.96 0.41
CA ASP A 30 -7.53 -21.98 1.44
C ASP A 30 -6.86 -21.39 2.68
N SER A 31 -5.82 -20.54 2.49
CA SER A 31 -5.18 -19.78 3.55
C SER A 31 -6.15 -18.83 4.26
N LEU A 32 -7.00 -18.13 3.50
CA LEU A 32 -8.03 -17.26 4.06
C LEU A 32 -9.04 -18.05 4.89
N SER A 33 -9.49 -19.20 4.39
CA SER A 33 -10.43 -20.08 5.08
C SER A 33 -9.85 -20.57 6.41
N ALA A 34 -8.60 -21.04 6.39
CA ALA A 34 -7.88 -21.44 7.59
C ALA A 34 -7.71 -20.29 8.60
N ALA A 35 -7.36 -19.10 8.12
CA ALA A 35 -7.22 -17.92 8.98
C ALA A 35 -8.53 -17.52 9.66
N VAL A 36 -9.67 -17.63 8.96
CA VAL A 36 -10.99 -17.36 9.53
C VAL A 36 -11.28 -18.31 10.69
N GLN A 37 -10.96 -19.60 10.54
CA GLN A 37 -11.14 -20.60 11.60
C GLN A 37 -10.27 -20.30 12.82
N VAL A 38 -8.99 -19.96 12.62
CA VAL A 38 -8.08 -19.60 13.72
C VAL A 38 -8.53 -18.32 14.42
N LEU A 39 -8.95 -17.30 13.67
CA LEU A 39 -9.44 -16.03 14.23
C LEU A 39 -10.76 -16.17 15.01
N ALA A 40 -11.53 -17.23 14.78
CA ALA A 40 -12.70 -17.52 15.61
C ALA A 40 -12.32 -17.85 17.08
N PHE A 41 -11.12 -18.40 17.30
CA PHE A 41 -10.60 -18.73 18.65
C PHE A 41 -9.60 -17.70 19.16
N HIS A 42 -8.94 -16.96 18.25
CA HIS A 42 -7.93 -15.95 18.56
C HIS A 42 -8.23 -14.64 17.81
N PRO A 43 -9.36 -13.95 18.14
CA PRO A 43 -9.85 -12.81 17.38
C PRO A 43 -8.94 -11.58 17.43
N ASP A 44 -8.05 -11.51 18.40
CA ASP A 44 -7.10 -10.43 18.67
C ASP A 44 -5.71 -10.65 18.04
N SER A 45 -5.50 -11.74 17.30
CA SER A 45 -4.25 -12.00 16.60
C SER A 45 -3.98 -10.99 15.49
N LEU A 46 -3.31 -9.88 15.81
CA LEU A 46 -2.99 -8.81 14.84
C LEU A 46 -2.11 -9.31 13.70
N GLU A 47 -1.16 -10.20 13.97
CA GLU A 47 -0.31 -10.80 12.95
C GLU A 47 -1.13 -11.58 11.90
N LEU A 48 -2.06 -12.41 12.36
CA LEU A 48 -2.90 -13.20 11.44
C LEU A 48 -3.85 -12.30 10.64
N ARG A 49 -4.37 -11.23 11.26
CA ARG A 49 -5.18 -10.23 10.56
C ARG A 49 -4.40 -9.50 9.48
N MET A 50 -3.15 -9.14 9.75
CA MET A 50 -2.25 -8.54 8.76
C MET A 50 -2.01 -9.48 7.57
N LYS A 51 -1.75 -10.78 7.83
CA LYS A 51 -1.61 -11.79 6.78
C LYS A 51 -2.89 -11.95 5.97
N LYS A 52 -4.03 -12.06 6.65
CA LYS A 52 -5.35 -12.15 6.01
C LYS A 52 -5.63 -10.94 5.12
N ALA A 53 -5.31 -9.73 5.57
CA ALA A 53 -5.44 -8.51 4.78
C ALA A 53 -4.55 -8.55 3.53
N ALA A 54 -3.30 -9.00 3.64
CA ALA A 54 -2.39 -9.14 2.50
C ALA A 54 -2.93 -10.13 1.45
N TRP A 55 -3.44 -11.29 1.86
CA TRP A 55 -4.07 -12.25 0.95
C TRP A 55 -5.32 -11.67 0.26
N ASN A 56 -6.11 -10.87 0.97
CA ASN A 56 -7.25 -10.17 0.38
C ASN A 56 -6.81 -9.13 -0.67
N ILE A 57 -5.67 -8.45 -0.45
CA ILE A 57 -5.07 -7.56 -1.46
C ILE A 57 -4.69 -8.34 -2.73
N GLU A 58 -4.04 -9.48 -2.60
CA GLU A 58 -3.67 -10.33 -3.73
C GLU A 58 -4.88 -10.84 -4.52
N LEU A 59 -6.00 -11.07 -3.85
CA LEU A 59 -7.26 -11.46 -4.46
C LEU A 59 -8.09 -10.27 -4.95
N GLU A 60 -7.59 -9.04 -4.81
CA GLU A 60 -8.28 -7.79 -5.13
C GLU A 60 -9.59 -7.61 -4.33
N GLN A 61 -9.69 -8.23 -3.19
CA GLN A 61 -10.81 -8.14 -2.25
C GLN A 61 -10.62 -6.94 -1.30
N TRP A 62 -10.60 -5.75 -1.86
CA TRP A 62 -10.21 -4.50 -1.19
C TRP A 62 -10.98 -4.21 0.08
N ARG A 63 -12.29 -4.47 0.09
CA ARG A 63 -13.14 -4.24 1.26
C ARG A 63 -12.73 -5.13 2.44
N TYR A 64 -12.51 -6.41 2.20
CA TYR A 64 -12.09 -7.34 3.27
C TYR A 64 -10.68 -7.01 3.78
N ALA A 65 -9.76 -6.61 2.89
CA ALA A 65 -8.46 -6.14 3.33
C ALA A 65 -8.57 -4.90 4.22
N GLN A 66 -9.41 -3.94 3.86
CA GLN A 66 -9.65 -2.74 4.66
C GLN A 66 -10.19 -3.07 6.05
N GLU A 67 -11.19 -3.94 6.16
CA GLU A 67 -11.80 -4.35 7.43
C GLU A 67 -10.76 -4.90 8.42
N GLU A 68 -9.79 -5.69 7.93
CA GLU A 68 -8.70 -6.21 8.77
C GLU A 68 -7.72 -5.12 9.19
N TYR A 69 -7.31 -4.22 8.28
CA TYR A 69 -6.44 -3.09 8.68
C TYR A 69 -7.14 -2.11 9.62
N ASP A 70 -8.44 -1.88 9.45
CA ASP A 70 -9.24 -1.10 10.38
C ASP A 70 -9.26 -1.71 11.78
N PHE A 71 -9.34 -3.04 11.87
CA PHE A 71 -9.24 -3.73 13.16
C PHE A 71 -7.85 -3.55 13.78
N VAL A 72 -6.79 -3.80 13.01
CA VAL A 72 -5.41 -3.65 13.49
C VAL A 72 -5.17 -2.25 14.02
N LEU A 73 -5.61 -1.21 13.29
CA LEU A 73 -5.41 0.19 13.68
C LEU A 73 -6.30 0.65 14.84
N ARG A 74 -7.39 -0.05 15.15
CA ARG A 74 -8.11 0.16 16.41
C ARG A 74 -7.35 -0.37 17.63
N CYS A 75 -6.58 -1.43 17.46
CA CYS A 75 -5.77 -2.02 18.53
C CYS A 75 -4.39 -1.35 18.65
N ASP A 76 -3.79 -0.98 17.53
CA ASP A 76 -2.48 -0.33 17.42
C ASP A 76 -2.55 0.79 16.36
N GLU A 77 -2.93 1.99 16.79
CA GLU A 77 -3.10 3.16 15.90
C GLU A 77 -1.82 3.62 15.20
N LYS A 78 -0.66 3.20 15.72
CA LYS A 78 0.67 3.53 15.20
C LYS A 78 1.30 2.41 14.38
N ASN A 79 0.55 1.39 14.04
CA ASN A 79 1.05 0.30 13.21
C ASN A 79 1.39 0.80 11.81
N ILE A 80 2.68 0.95 11.56
CA ILE A 80 3.23 1.53 10.31
C ILE A 80 2.76 0.73 9.09
N ALA A 81 2.83 -0.60 9.15
CA ALA A 81 2.44 -1.45 8.05
C ALA A 81 0.93 -1.36 7.78
N ALA A 82 0.10 -1.37 8.82
CA ALA A 82 -1.34 -1.25 8.67
C ALA A 82 -1.75 0.11 8.08
N LEU A 83 -1.13 1.22 8.51
CA LEU A 83 -1.35 2.56 7.93
C LEU A 83 -0.99 2.57 6.44
N PHE A 84 0.19 2.04 6.09
CA PHE A 84 0.64 2.01 4.69
C PHE A 84 -0.30 1.21 3.80
N TYR A 85 -0.62 -0.02 4.21
CA TYR A 85 -1.46 -0.89 3.38
C TYR A 85 -2.92 -0.45 3.35
N ARG A 86 -3.46 0.13 4.43
CA ARG A 86 -4.80 0.71 4.38
C ARG A 86 -4.87 1.92 3.44
N ALA A 87 -3.84 2.77 3.44
CA ALA A 87 -3.72 3.85 2.46
C ALA A 87 -3.76 3.31 1.03
N TYR A 88 -2.95 2.28 0.75
CA TYR A 88 -2.95 1.61 -0.55
C TYR A 88 -4.34 1.06 -0.93
N VAL A 89 -5.01 0.35 -0.01
CA VAL A 89 -6.35 -0.21 -0.23
C VAL A 89 -7.37 0.91 -0.49
N ASN A 90 -7.35 2.00 0.28
CA ASN A 90 -8.20 3.16 0.07
C ASN A 90 -7.96 3.80 -1.31
N GLU A 91 -6.71 3.89 -1.74
CA GLU A 91 -6.34 4.39 -3.07
C GLU A 91 -6.90 3.50 -4.19
N ARG A 92 -6.84 2.16 -4.03
CA ARG A 92 -7.39 1.20 -5.00
C ARG A 92 -8.91 1.30 -5.12
N GLN A 93 -9.58 1.72 -4.05
CA GLN A 93 -11.03 1.98 -4.01
C GLN A 93 -11.42 3.40 -4.47
N GLY A 94 -10.46 4.25 -4.88
CA GLY A 94 -10.70 5.66 -5.24
C GLY A 94 -10.98 6.57 -4.03
N ARG A 95 -10.76 6.08 -2.82
CA ARG A 95 -11.02 6.81 -1.56
C ARG A 95 -9.81 7.68 -1.17
N TYR A 96 -9.41 8.59 -2.06
CA TYR A 96 -8.16 9.33 -1.99
C TYR A 96 -7.98 10.17 -0.72
N LYS A 97 -9.07 10.72 -0.16
CA LYS A 97 -9.00 11.49 1.10
C LYS A 97 -8.56 10.61 2.28
N PHE A 98 -9.06 9.39 2.35
CA PHE A 98 -8.68 8.43 3.40
C PHE A 98 -7.27 7.88 3.20
N ALA A 99 -6.89 7.59 1.95
CA ALA A 99 -5.53 7.19 1.62
C ALA A 99 -4.51 8.26 2.03
N ARG A 100 -4.81 9.53 1.74
CA ARG A 100 -3.98 10.67 2.14
C ARG A 100 -3.78 10.73 3.64
N LEU A 101 -4.87 10.64 4.39
CA LEU A 101 -4.83 10.70 5.86
C LEU A 101 -3.93 9.61 6.44
N ASP A 102 -4.02 8.39 5.93
CA ASP A 102 -3.19 7.28 6.39
C ASP A 102 -1.71 7.47 6.06
N TYR A 103 -1.36 7.94 4.84
CA TYR A 103 0.03 8.27 4.49
C TYR A 103 0.57 9.44 5.34
N GLU A 104 -0.21 10.48 5.58
CA GLU A 104 0.17 11.62 6.43
C GLU A 104 0.35 11.19 7.89
N ASN A 105 -0.52 10.30 8.41
CA ASN A 105 -0.38 9.73 9.74
C ASN A 105 0.91 8.93 9.86
N LEU A 106 1.21 8.09 8.88
CA LEU A 106 2.45 7.32 8.83
C LEU A 106 3.66 8.24 8.81
N LEU A 107 3.67 9.28 7.98
CA LEU A 107 4.77 10.23 7.87
C LEU A 107 4.94 11.10 9.14
N ARG A 108 3.90 11.27 9.96
CA ARG A 108 4.05 11.89 11.29
C ARG A 108 4.81 10.99 12.26
N ILE A 109 4.69 9.67 12.11
CA ILE A 109 5.40 8.68 12.95
C ILE A 109 6.82 8.45 12.41
N VAL A 110 6.95 8.33 11.08
CA VAL A 110 8.22 8.07 10.38
C VAL A 110 8.37 9.08 9.22
N PRO A 111 8.89 10.30 9.46
CA PRO A 111 8.94 11.37 8.46
C PRO A 111 9.72 11.04 7.17
N GLY A 112 10.69 10.13 7.23
CA GLY A 112 11.49 9.69 6.08
C GLY A 112 11.02 8.38 5.43
N HIS A 113 9.82 7.91 5.70
CA HIS A 113 9.34 6.65 5.14
C HIS A 113 9.16 6.76 3.61
N PHE A 114 10.10 6.17 2.87
CA PHE A 114 10.22 6.31 1.43
C PHE A 114 8.91 5.95 0.69
N GLU A 115 8.35 4.79 0.99
CA GLU A 115 7.16 4.27 0.31
C GLU A 115 5.92 5.12 0.58
N ALA A 116 5.79 5.70 1.79
CA ALA A 116 4.68 6.58 2.11
C ALA A 116 4.82 7.94 1.41
N MET A 117 6.03 8.51 1.35
CA MET A 117 6.31 9.73 0.59
C MET A 117 6.03 9.53 -0.90
N LEU A 118 6.49 8.42 -1.46
CA LEU A 118 6.23 8.05 -2.86
C LEU A 118 4.73 7.85 -3.09
N GLY A 119 4.07 7.11 -2.20
CA GLY A 119 2.61 6.86 -2.26
C GLY A 119 1.82 8.16 -2.26
N LEU A 120 2.16 9.09 -1.38
CA LEU A 120 1.49 10.40 -1.29
C LEU A 120 1.71 11.26 -2.54
N ALA A 121 2.94 11.28 -3.10
CA ALA A 121 3.22 12.00 -4.33
C ALA A 121 2.40 11.45 -5.52
N LEU A 122 2.38 10.14 -5.68
CA LEU A 122 1.61 9.46 -6.73
C LEU A 122 0.09 9.56 -6.51
N LEU A 123 -0.36 9.63 -5.25
CA LEU A 123 -1.75 9.87 -4.92
C LEU A 123 -2.18 11.29 -5.32
N ASN A 124 -1.34 12.31 -5.06
CA ASN A 124 -1.63 13.68 -5.46
C ASN A 124 -1.74 13.82 -6.98
N GLN A 125 -0.91 13.11 -7.74
CA GLN A 125 -1.05 13.04 -9.19
C GLN A 125 -2.42 12.50 -9.61
N LYS A 126 -2.87 11.40 -9.03
CA LYS A 126 -4.19 10.80 -9.30
C LYS A 126 -5.37 11.67 -8.84
N ASP A 127 -5.19 12.42 -7.77
CA ASP A 127 -6.20 13.32 -7.18
C ASP A 127 -6.22 14.67 -7.90
N ASN A 128 -5.59 14.76 -9.07
CA ASN A 128 -5.48 15.98 -9.89
C ASN A 128 -4.85 17.18 -9.14
N ARG A 129 -3.81 16.91 -8.38
CA ARG A 129 -3.01 17.90 -7.61
C ARG A 129 -1.55 17.89 -8.08
N PRO A 130 -1.29 18.33 -9.33
CA PRO A 130 0.02 18.16 -9.99
C PRO A 130 1.13 18.97 -9.32
N THR A 131 0.82 20.12 -8.74
CA THR A 131 1.81 20.95 -8.05
C THR A 131 2.30 20.29 -6.77
N GLU A 132 1.39 19.77 -5.97
CA GLU A 132 1.73 19.03 -4.74
C GLU A 132 2.48 17.74 -5.06
N ALA A 133 2.04 17.01 -6.09
CA ALA A 133 2.73 15.80 -6.55
C ALA A 133 4.18 16.10 -6.93
N PHE A 134 4.39 17.18 -7.71
CA PHE A 134 5.71 17.59 -8.15
C PHE A 134 6.62 18.04 -7.00
N ASN A 135 6.10 18.82 -6.06
CA ASN A 135 6.87 19.27 -4.90
C ASN A 135 7.28 18.08 -4.01
N GLN A 136 6.36 17.15 -3.77
CA GLN A 136 6.64 15.98 -2.94
C GLN A 136 7.65 15.03 -3.60
N ILE A 137 7.53 14.79 -4.90
CA ILE A 137 8.48 13.91 -5.58
C ILE A 137 9.88 14.52 -5.65
N ASN A 138 10.01 15.84 -5.79
CA ASN A 138 11.30 16.52 -5.71
C ASN A 138 11.92 16.42 -4.32
N THR A 139 11.12 16.54 -3.26
CA THR A 139 11.58 16.30 -1.88
C THR A 139 12.08 14.88 -1.71
N LEU A 140 11.35 13.89 -2.24
CA LEU A 140 11.75 12.49 -2.18
C LEU A 140 13.06 12.24 -2.92
N VAL A 141 13.24 12.79 -4.12
CA VAL A 141 14.49 12.68 -4.89
C VAL A 141 15.65 13.34 -4.17
N ALA A 142 15.44 14.50 -3.55
CA ALA A 142 16.47 15.19 -2.78
C ALA A 142 16.92 14.39 -1.54
N GLN A 143 16.01 13.71 -0.88
CA GLN A 143 16.31 12.85 0.28
C GLN A 143 16.93 11.50 -0.12
N HIS A 144 16.65 11.01 -1.34
CA HIS A 144 17.10 9.73 -1.86
C HIS A 144 17.78 9.87 -3.23
N PRO A 145 18.93 10.57 -3.33
CA PRO A 145 19.54 10.98 -4.61
C PRO A 145 20.05 9.83 -5.47
N ASN A 146 20.19 8.62 -4.91
CA ASN A 146 20.62 7.44 -5.65
C ASN A 146 19.48 6.44 -5.91
N ASN A 147 18.22 6.83 -5.66
CA ASN A 147 17.09 5.92 -5.79
C ASN A 147 16.44 6.03 -7.18
N ALA A 148 16.65 5.01 -8.02
CA ALA A 148 16.11 4.96 -9.38
C ALA A 148 14.58 5.03 -9.42
N VAL A 149 13.87 4.50 -8.41
CA VAL A 149 12.40 4.53 -8.34
C VAL A 149 11.90 5.96 -8.14
N ALA A 150 12.58 6.76 -7.31
CA ALA A 150 12.24 8.16 -7.09
C ALA A 150 12.38 8.98 -8.39
N TYR A 151 13.45 8.79 -9.14
CA TYR A 151 13.65 9.46 -10.43
C TYR A 151 12.64 9.01 -11.49
N ALA A 152 12.35 7.73 -11.58
CA ALA A 152 11.35 7.21 -12.50
C ALA A 152 9.94 7.77 -12.19
N ALA A 153 9.57 7.85 -10.92
CA ALA A 153 8.31 8.45 -10.50
C ALA A 153 8.26 9.95 -10.82
N ARG A 154 9.36 10.69 -10.60
CA ARG A 154 9.45 12.09 -10.98
C ARG A 154 9.24 12.29 -12.47
N GLY A 155 9.92 11.50 -13.33
CA GLY A 155 9.74 11.55 -14.76
C GLY A 155 8.27 11.36 -15.19
N GLY A 156 7.57 10.41 -14.60
CA GLY A 156 6.14 10.20 -14.83
C GLY A 156 5.27 11.43 -14.47
N ILE A 157 5.52 12.02 -13.30
CA ILE A 157 4.80 13.22 -12.84
C ILE A 157 5.09 14.44 -13.74
N GLU A 158 6.35 14.61 -14.19
CA GLU A 158 6.73 15.69 -15.07
C GLU A 158 6.08 15.62 -16.46
N ILE A 159 5.95 14.41 -17.02
CA ILE A 159 5.30 14.19 -18.31
C ILE A 159 3.83 14.60 -18.24
N GLU A 160 3.10 14.11 -17.26
CA GLU A 160 1.66 14.41 -17.11
C GLU A 160 1.41 15.89 -16.82
N ARG A 161 2.32 16.58 -16.11
CA ARG A 161 2.19 18.02 -15.85
C ARG A 161 2.34 18.89 -17.10
N LYS A 162 3.00 18.39 -18.14
CA LYS A 162 3.23 19.13 -19.40
C LYS A 162 2.15 18.91 -20.44
N MET A 163 1.26 17.93 -20.24
CA MET A 163 0.12 17.65 -21.11
C MET A 163 -1.11 18.45 -20.67
#